data_9a2749db044eb4d33317b02003f26073
#
_entry.id   9a2749db044eb4d33317b02003f26073
#
_cell.length_a   1.000
_cell.length_b   1.000
_cell.length_c   1.000
_cell.angle_alpha   90.00
_cell.angle_beta   90.00
_cell.angle_gamma   90.00
#
_symmetry.space_group_name_H-M   'P 1'
#
loop_
_entity.id
_entity.type
_entity.pdbx_description
1 polymer ?
#
loop_
_entity_poly.entity_id
_entity_poly.type
_entity_poly.pdbx_seq_one_letter_code
_entity_poly.pdbx_strand_id
1 'polypeptide(L)'
;MSPFASFRSLCGGSRADATLADRFAARHFGCVSEVPEAIEWRTSDGPVPYEDALAFMEQRAAAIRAGEARECVWLLEHPPLFTAGTSADPAELFNPQHFPVFEAGRGGRYTYHGPGQRVGYVMLDLEKRGRDVRCFVHALEGWMIDTLGELGVLAHRAPGRIGIWVGDGADEAKIGALGVRVKRWVTLHGFALNVAPDLSHFGGIVPCGIAEYGVTSLAELGKQMPLTRVDAALKQSFLPFLKALRPPCKES
;
A
#
# COMPACT_ATOMS: atom_id res chain seq x y z
N MET A 1 -11.33 -73.54 24.53
CA MET A 1 -11.19 -72.90 25.87
C MET A 1 -10.56 -71.51 25.68
N SER A 2 -11.34 -70.47 25.89
CA SER A 2 -10.92 -69.07 25.93
C SER A 2 -10.06 -68.80 27.21
N PRO A 3 -9.24 -67.71 27.29
CA PRO A 3 -9.83 -66.41 27.53
C PRO A 3 -9.12 -65.18 26.89
N PHE A 4 -9.93 -64.14 26.86
CA PHE A 4 -9.63 -62.74 26.57
C PHE A 4 -8.47 -62.13 27.38
N ALA A 5 -7.70 -61.21 26.71
CA ALA A 5 -7.05 -60.08 27.39
C ALA A 5 -7.07 -58.86 26.50
N SER A 6 -7.73 -57.84 27.00
CA SER A 6 -7.91 -56.48 26.46
C SER A 6 -6.61 -55.68 26.47
N PHE A 7 -6.23 -55.04 25.35
CA PHE A 7 -5.22 -53.97 25.35
C PHE A 7 -5.87 -52.67 24.91
N ARG A 8 -5.94 -51.71 25.83
CA ARG A 8 -6.28 -50.31 25.58
C ARG A 8 -5.15 -49.64 24.81
N SER A 9 -5.47 -49.16 23.62
CA SER A 9 -4.61 -48.26 22.85
C SER A 9 -4.83 -46.81 23.32
N LEU A 10 -3.77 -46.20 23.81
CA LEU A 10 -3.70 -44.77 24.10
C LEU A 10 -3.45 -44.03 22.78
N CYS A 11 -4.46 -43.38 22.25
CA CYS A 11 -4.29 -42.44 21.16
C CYS A 11 -3.71 -41.12 21.69
N GLY A 12 -2.40 -40.96 21.53
CA GLY A 12 -1.73 -39.68 21.62
C GLY A 12 -1.96 -38.92 20.33
N GLY A 13 -2.89 -37.97 20.33
CA GLY A 13 -3.10 -37.05 19.19
C GLY A 13 -1.94 -36.07 19.11
N SER A 14 -1.11 -36.18 18.10
CA SER A 14 -0.17 -35.14 17.71
C SER A 14 -0.97 -33.99 17.15
N ARG A 15 -0.86 -32.82 17.75
CA ARG A 15 -1.33 -31.56 17.15
C ARG A 15 -0.49 -31.31 15.90
N ALA A 16 -1.07 -31.52 14.72
CA ALA A 16 -0.50 -31.06 13.48
C ALA A 16 -0.48 -29.51 13.50
N ASP A 17 0.70 -28.97 13.32
CA ASP A 17 0.87 -27.53 13.12
C ASP A 17 0.08 -27.12 11.87
N ALA A 18 -0.93 -26.27 12.05
CA ALA A 18 -1.65 -25.67 10.94
C ALA A 18 -0.69 -24.83 10.11
N THR A 19 -0.59 -25.15 8.84
CA THR A 19 0.28 -24.43 7.91
C THR A 19 -0.17 -22.96 7.75
N LEU A 20 0.75 -22.10 7.33
CA LEU A 20 0.46 -20.67 7.07
C LEU A 20 -0.74 -20.49 6.12
N ALA A 21 -0.94 -21.46 5.20
CA ALA A 21 -2.08 -21.50 4.28
C ALA A 21 -3.42 -21.70 5.01
N ASP A 22 -3.46 -22.53 6.07
CA ASP A 22 -4.69 -22.77 6.84
C ASP A 22 -5.12 -21.55 7.66
N ARG A 23 -4.17 -20.72 8.08
CA ARG A 23 -4.46 -19.45 8.76
C ARG A 23 -5.04 -18.40 7.83
N PHE A 24 -4.72 -18.44 6.54
CA PHE A 24 -5.32 -17.56 5.51
C PHE A 24 -6.73 -18.03 5.11
N ALA A 25 -6.97 -19.34 4.99
CA ALA A 25 -8.28 -19.88 4.60
C ALA A 25 -9.38 -19.61 5.64
N ALA A 26 -9.04 -19.55 6.93
CA ALA A 26 -10.03 -19.39 8.01
C ALA A 26 -10.59 -17.95 8.17
N ARG A 27 -10.07 -16.94 7.45
CA ARG A 27 -10.51 -15.53 7.57
C ARG A 27 -11.50 -15.08 6.48
N HIS A 28 -11.90 -15.93 5.54
CA HIS A 28 -12.49 -15.48 4.28
C HIS A 28 -13.91 -15.94 3.97
N PHE A 29 -14.80 -16.09 4.96
CA PHE A 29 -16.24 -16.15 4.68
C PHE A 29 -17.03 -15.45 5.79
N GLY A 30 -17.31 -14.17 5.56
CA GLY A 30 -18.21 -13.44 6.45
C GLY A 30 -18.26 -11.96 6.18
N CYS A 31 -19.32 -11.52 5.54
CA CYS A 31 -19.79 -10.13 5.45
C CYS A 31 -18.93 -9.17 4.64
N VAL A 32 -19.41 -8.78 3.48
CA VAL A 32 -18.95 -7.59 2.76
C VAL A 32 -19.14 -6.41 3.71
N SER A 33 -18.06 -5.98 4.37
CA SER A 33 -18.09 -4.83 5.25
C SER A 33 -18.22 -3.59 4.38
N GLU A 34 -19.38 -2.95 4.42
CA GLU A 34 -19.62 -1.69 3.71
C GLU A 34 -18.57 -0.65 4.11
N VAL A 35 -17.91 -0.09 3.10
CA VAL A 35 -17.02 1.08 3.28
C VAL A 35 -17.90 2.20 3.85
N PRO A 36 -17.48 2.89 4.94
CA PRO A 36 -18.29 3.94 5.53
C PRO A 36 -18.69 5.00 4.48
N GLU A 37 -19.96 5.33 4.38
CA GLU A 37 -20.49 6.38 3.47
C GLU A 37 -19.79 7.74 3.64
N ALA A 38 -19.15 7.94 4.77
CA ALA A 38 -18.38 9.14 5.09
C ALA A 38 -17.12 9.31 4.23
N ILE A 39 -16.66 8.28 3.50
CA ILE A 39 -15.46 8.32 2.67
C ILE A 39 -15.84 8.18 1.20
N GLU A 40 -15.49 9.18 0.41
CA GLU A 40 -15.66 9.15 -1.05
C GLU A 40 -14.56 8.30 -1.69
N TRP A 41 -14.95 7.37 -2.54
CA TRP A 41 -14.04 6.66 -3.43
C TRP A 41 -14.14 7.22 -4.84
N ARG A 42 -13.01 7.70 -5.34
CA ARG A 42 -12.86 8.22 -6.70
C ARG A 42 -11.89 7.35 -7.47
N THR A 43 -12.18 7.03 -8.72
CA THR A 43 -11.26 6.36 -9.65
C THR A 43 -11.25 7.17 -10.95
N SER A 44 -10.07 7.40 -11.49
CA SER A 44 -9.91 8.06 -12.81
C SER A 44 -9.73 7.00 -13.89
N ASP A 45 -10.37 7.20 -15.03
CA ASP A 45 -10.35 6.26 -16.15
C ASP A 45 -9.06 6.33 -17.00
N GLY A 46 -8.26 7.37 -16.84
CA GLY A 46 -7.00 7.58 -17.54
C GLY A 46 -5.95 8.29 -16.69
N PRO A 47 -4.73 8.46 -17.24
CA PRO A 47 -3.65 9.14 -16.54
C PRO A 47 -4.00 10.59 -16.21
N VAL A 48 -3.76 11.00 -14.97
CA VAL A 48 -4.02 12.35 -14.45
C VAL A 48 -2.71 13.13 -14.40
N PRO A 49 -2.60 14.33 -14.97
CA PRO A 49 -1.45 15.21 -14.78
C PRO A 49 -1.18 15.44 -13.29
N TYR A 50 0.11 15.44 -12.90
CA TYR A 50 0.46 15.52 -11.47
C TYR A 50 0.02 16.84 -10.82
N GLU A 51 0.14 17.94 -11.55
CA GLU A 51 -0.25 19.27 -11.06
C GLU A 51 -1.75 19.35 -10.78
N ASP A 52 -2.59 18.77 -11.65
CA ASP A 52 -4.04 18.69 -11.46
C ASP A 52 -4.39 17.86 -10.21
N ALA A 53 -3.68 16.74 -10.05
CA ALA A 53 -3.86 15.89 -8.89
C ALA A 53 -3.43 16.57 -7.59
N LEU A 54 -2.32 17.30 -7.61
CA LEU A 54 -1.83 18.07 -6.46
C LEU A 54 -2.81 19.18 -6.09
N ALA A 55 -3.29 19.95 -7.08
CA ALA A 55 -4.29 20.99 -6.86
C ALA A 55 -5.59 20.43 -6.26
N PHE A 56 -6.09 19.31 -6.79
CA PHE A 56 -7.25 18.61 -6.22
C PHE A 56 -7.02 18.18 -4.77
N MET A 57 -5.87 17.55 -4.46
CA MET A 57 -5.57 17.12 -3.10
C MET A 57 -5.53 18.29 -2.12
N GLU A 58 -4.90 19.41 -2.50
CA GLU A 58 -4.82 20.59 -1.65
C GLU A 58 -6.20 21.23 -1.39
N GLN A 59 -7.01 21.35 -2.43
CA GLN A 59 -8.38 21.84 -2.31
C GLN A 59 -9.24 20.90 -1.44
N ARG A 60 -9.18 19.59 -1.70
CA ARG A 60 -9.93 18.60 -0.93
C ARG A 60 -9.52 18.60 0.54
N ALA A 61 -8.22 18.64 0.84
CA ALA A 61 -7.74 18.69 2.21
C ALA A 61 -8.21 19.94 2.96
N ALA A 62 -8.26 21.10 2.30
CA ALA A 62 -8.80 22.33 2.87
C ALA A 62 -10.31 22.20 3.16
N ALA A 63 -11.08 21.65 2.22
CA ALA A 63 -12.53 21.46 2.36
C ALA A 63 -12.87 20.40 3.44
N ILE A 64 -12.09 19.31 3.55
CA ILE A 64 -12.23 18.35 4.66
C ILE A 64 -12.01 19.04 6.00
N ARG A 65 -10.97 19.88 6.10
CA ARG A 65 -10.66 20.61 7.34
C ARG A 65 -11.74 21.61 7.71
N ALA A 66 -12.39 22.23 6.72
CA ALA A 66 -13.53 23.13 6.91
C ALA A 66 -14.84 22.39 7.23
N GLY A 67 -14.91 21.08 7.04
CA GLY A 67 -16.15 20.30 7.16
C GLY A 67 -17.07 20.40 5.95
N GLU A 68 -16.58 20.94 4.82
CA GLU A 68 -17.31 21.20 3.59
C GLU A 68 -17.26 20.03 2.59
N ALA A 69 -16.33 19.08 2.79
CA ALA A 69 -16.20 17.90 1.95
C ALA A 69 -15.95 16.63 2.76
N ARG A 70 -16.37 15.49 2.17
CA ARG A 70 -16.05 14.17 2.72
C ARG A 70 -14.57 13.85 2.56
N GLU A 71 -14.06 13.00 3.44
CA GLU A 71 -12.77 12.33 3.26
C GLU A 71 -12.77 11.56 1.94
N CYS A 72 -11.60 11.37 1.32
CA CYS A 72 -11.53 10.81 -0.02
C CYS A 72 -10.35 9.87 -0.19
N VAL A 73 -10.60 8.73 -0.82
CA VAL A 73 -9.59 7.87 -1.43
C VAL A 73 -9.71 8.01 -2.94
N TRP A 74 -8.63 8.45 -3.59
CA TRP A 74 -8.61 8.63 -5.04
C TRP A 74 -7.60 7.71 -5.69
N LEU A 75 -8.08 6.77 -6.51
CA LEU A 75 -7.30 5.83 -7.27
C LEU A 75 -7.09 6.35 -8.69
N LEU A 76 -5.85 6.42 -9.13
CA LEU A 76 -5.49 6.97 -10.44
C LEU A 76 -4.18 6.36 -10.97
N GLU A 77 -3.82 6.74 -12.17
CA GLU A 77 -2.49 6.61 -12.75
C GLU A 77 -1.98 8.00 -13.13
N HIS A 78 -0.68 8.15 -13.29
CA HIS A 78 -0.06 9.34 -13.87
C HIS A 78 0.57 9.04 -15.24
N PRO A 79 0.78 10.04 -16.11
CA PRO A 79 1.75 9.91 -17.19
C PRO A 79 3.16 9.70 -16.61
N PRO A 80 4.14 9.24 -17.41
CA PRO A 80 5.51 9.05 -16.93
C PRO A 80 6.10 10.33 -16.34
N LEU A 81 6.53 10.26 -15.07
CA LEU A 81 7.12 11.39 -14.33
C LEU A 81 7.91 10.91 -13.10
N PHE A 82 8.73 11.79 -12.56
CA PHE A 82 9.35 11.64 -11.25
C PHE A 82 8.78 12.66 -10.25
N THR A 83 8.69 12.26 -8.98
CA THR A 83 8.41 13.19 -7.89
C THR A 83 9.52 13.20 -6.87
N ALA A 84 9.96 14.39 -6.47
CA ALA A 84 10.92 14.63 -5.40
C ALA A 84 10.18 14.79 -4.07
N GLY A 85 10.51 13.94 -3.09
CA GLY A 85 10.07 14.11 -1.70
C GLY A 85 11.01 15.07 -0.94
N THR A 86 10.68 15.39 0.30
CA THR A 86 11.42 16.36 1.13
C THR A 86 12.86 15.93 1.49
N SER A 87 13.21 14.67 1.25
CA SER A 87 14.56 14.13 1.47
C SER A 87 15.25 13.72 0.16
N ALA A 88 14.76 14.21 -0.99
CA ALA A 88 15.35 13.90 -2.29
C ALA A 88 16.72 14.60 -2.42
N ASP A 89 17.71 13.83 -2.89
CA ASP A 89 19.02 14.35 -3.21
C ASP A 89 19.14 14.47 -4.74
N PRO A 90 19.45 15.64 -5.32
CA PRO A 90 19.63 15.80 -6.75
C PRO A 90 20.62 14.82 -7.38
N ALA A 91 21.62 14.34 -6.64
CA ALA A 91 22.58 13.34 -7.09
C ALA A 91 21.95 11.96 -7.37
N GLU A 92 20.72 11.72 -6.88
CA GLU A 92 19.97 10.47 -7.10
C GLU A 92 19.08 10.51 -8.34
N LEU A 93 19.06 11.60 -9.09
CA LEU A 93 18.23 11.78 -10.28
C LEU A 93 19.10 11.73 -11.55
N PHE A 94 18.97 10.67 -12.32
CA PHE A 94 19.65 10.50 -13.62
C PHE A 94 18.76 10.89 -14.80
N ASN A 95 17.48 10.54 -14.74
CA ASN A 95 16.41 10.89 -15.69
C ASN A 95 16.82 10.80 -17.18
N PRO A 96 17.30 9.66 -17.68
CA PRO A 96 17.78 9.52 -19.06
C PRO A 96 16.64 9.67 -20.10
N GLN A 97 15.38 9.48 -19.68
CA GLN A 97 14.19 9.66 -20.52
C GLN A 97 13.67 11.10 -20.55
N HIS A 98 14.26 12.00 -19.78
CA HIS A 98 13.82 13.41 -19.64
C HIS A 98 12.35 13.57 -19.22
N PHE A 99 11.84 12.68 -18.35
CA PHE A 99 10.51 12.80 -17.80
C PHE A 99 10.38 14.05 -16.94
N PRO A 100 9.19 14.66 -16.84
CA PRO A 100 8.93 15.76 -15.92
C PRO A 100 9.26 15.37 -14.48
N VAL A 101 9.81 16.32 -13.72
CA VAL A 101 10.16 16.16 -12.30
C VAL A 101 9.40 17.19 -11.49
N PHE A 102 8.67 16.76 -10.46
CA PHE A 102 7.83 17.63 -9.64
C PHE A 102 8.25 17.59 -8.17
N GLU A 103 8.33 18.73 -7.53
CA GLU A 103 8.45 18.87 -6.09
C GLU A 103 7.14 18.50 -5.40
N ALA A 104 7.10 17.37 -4.69
CA ALA A 104 5.84 16.83 -4.16
C ALA A 104 5.52 17.31 -2.74
N GLY A 105 6.52 17.75 -1.98
CA GLY A 105 6.36 18.13 -0.58
C GLY A 105 5.92 16.97 0.35
N ARG A 106 5.87 15.73 -0.15
CA ARG A 106 5.68 14.50 0.64
C ARG A 106 6.99 14.05 1.25
N GLY A 107 6.93 13.21 2.26
CA GLY A 107 8.13 12.55 2.80
C GLY A 107 8.81 11.63 1.79
N GLY A 108 10.08 11.29 2.05
CA GLY A 108 10.88 10.38 1.24
C GLY A 108 11.68 11.07 0.13
N ARG A 109 12.30 10.23 -0.72
CA ARG A 109 13.20 10.62 -1.81
C ARG A 109 12.49 10.64 -3.16
N TYR A 110 13.23 10.51 -4.27
CA TYR A 110 12.64 10.38 -5.60
C TYR A 110 11.82 9.10 -5.73
N THR A 111 10.74 9.15 -6.52
CA THR A 111 10.02 7.98 -7.02
C THR A 111 9.52 8.24 -8.42
N TYR A 112 9.33 7.16 -9.18
CA TYR A 112 8.73 7.14 -10.50
C TYR A 112 7.22 6.93 -10.38
N HIS A 113 6.46 7.59 -11.27
CA HIS A 113 5.06 7.30 -11.55
C HIS A 113 4.85 7.16 -13.05
N GLY A 114 3.96 6.25 -13.45
CA GLY A 114 3.63 6.03 -14.86
C GLY A 114 2.50 5.05 -15.06
N PRO A 115 2.06 4.84 -16.31
CA PRO A 115 1.04 3.87 -16.68
C PRO A 115 1.38 2.46 -16.15
N GLY A 116 0.36 1.73 -15.72
CA GLY A 116 0.53 0.42 -15.08
C GLY A 116 0.83 0.48 -13.59
N GLN A 117 1.01 1.67 -13.00
CA GLN A 117 1.16 1.85 -11.56
C GLN A 117 -0.13 2.41 -10.97
N ARG A 118 -0.77 1.67 -10.04
CA ARG A 118 -1.93 2.19 -9.31
C ARG A 118 -1.48 3.11 -8.19
N VAL A 119 -1.77 4.39 -8.33
CA VAL A 119 -1.56 5.40 -7.31
C VAL A 119 -2.84 5.57 -6.50
N GLY A 120 -2.72 5.60 -5.17
CA GLY A 120 -3.81 5.87 -4.24
C GLY A 120 -3.52 7.11 -3.39
N TYR A 121 -4.29 8.18 -3.60
CA TYR A 121 -4.24 9.37 -2.76
C TYR A 121 -5.29 9.27 -1.68
N VAL A 122 -4.86 9.41 -0.43
CA VAL A 122 -5.67 9.15 0.76
C VAL A 122 -5.77 10.43 1.58
N MET A 123 -6.93 11.08 1.49
CA MET A 123 -7.21 12.35 2.17
C MET A 123 -8.14 12.11 3.36
N LEU A 124 -7.53 11.86 4.53
CA LEU A 124 -8.22 11.58 5.80
C LEU A 124 -7.86 12.61 6.86
N ASP A 125 -8.82 12.92 7.72
CA ASP A 125 -8.65 13.81 8.86
C ASP A 125 -8.05 13.05 10.06
N LEU A 126 -6.75 13.16 10.26
CA LEU A 126 -6.04 12.55 11.39
C LEU A 126 -6.37 13.21 12.73
N GLU A 127 -6.96 14.40 12.76
CA GLU A 127 -7.43 15.00 14.01
C GLU A 127 -8.49 14.15 14.67
N LYS A 128 -9.37 13.55 13.87
CA LYS A 128 -10.39 12.60 14.32
C LYS A 128 -9.84 11.21 14.68
N ARG A 129 -8.53 10.97 14.45
CA ARG A 129 -7.85 9.66 14.55
C ARG A 129 -6.59 9.68 15.40
N GLY A 130 -6.45 10.65 16.30
CA GLY A 130 -5.36 10.69 17.29
C GLY A 130 -4.12 11.48 16.88
N ARG A 131 -4.10 12.17 15.72
CA ARG A 131 -3.00 13.03 15.25
C ARG A 131 -1.64 12.31 15.19
N ASP A 132 -1.64 11.05 14.81
CA ASP A 132 -0.42 10.25 14.70
C ASP A 132 -0.09 9.91 13.24
N VAL A 133 0.95 10.56 12.70
CA VAL A 133 1.40 10.35 11.31
C VAL A 133 2.14 9.02 11.17
N ARG A 134 2.88 8.58 12.19
CA ARG A 134 3.60 7.30 12.15
C ARG A 134 2.62 6.14 12.15
N CYS A 135 1.62 6.20 13.02
CA CYS A 135 0.52 5.25 13.02
C CYS A 135 -0.19 5.20 11.66
N PHE A 136 -0.46 6.36 11.04
CA PHE A 136 -1.06 6.42 9.71
C PHE A 136 -0.20 5.72 8.65
N VAL A 137 1.10 6.00 8.60
CA VAL A 137 2.01 5.36 7.64
C VAL A 137 2.08 3.86 7.87
N HIS A 138 2.20 3.41 9.13
CA HIS A 138 2.21 1.99 9.47
C HIS A 138 0.91 1.27 9.09
N ALA A 139 -0.23 1.91 9.34
CA ALA A 139 -1.53 1.37 8.93
C ALA A 139 -1.69 1.33 7.40
N LEU A 140 -1.17 2.35 6.69
CA LEU A 140 -1.18 2.41 5.23
C LEU A 140 -0.34 1.27 4.62
N GLU A 141 0.82 0.96 5.20
CA GLU A 141 1.61 -0.23 4.83
C GLU A 141 0.82 -1.51 5.06
N GLY A 142 0.15 -1.64 6.21
CA GLY A 142 -0.72 -2.79 6.52
C GLY A 142 -1.81 -2.97 5.48
N TRP A 143 -2.47 -1.89 5.09
CA TRP A 143 -3.49 -1.93 4.04
C TRP A 143 -2.95 -2.43 2.71
N MET A 144 -1.76 -1.97 2.30
CA MET A 144 -1.11 -2.45 1.08
C MET A 144 -0.75 -3.94 1.16
N ILE A 145 -0.25 -4.40 2.30
CA ILE A 145 0.08 -5.81 2.54
C ILE A 145 -1.17 -6.67 2.49
N ASP A 146 -2.25 -6.25 3.17
CA ASP A 146 -3.53 -6.96 3.13
C ASP A 146 -4.10 -7.00 1.70
N THR A 147 -4.03 -5.89 0.95
CA THR A 147 -4.43 -5.83 -0.46
C THR A 147 -3.65 -6.82 -1.32
N LEU A 148 -2.33 -6.88 -1.15
CA LEU A 148 -1.48 -7.83 -1.88
C LEU A 148 -1.79 -9.28 -1.50
N GLY A 149 -2.11 -9.54 -0.22
CA GLY A 149 -2.61 -10.84 0.23
C GLY A 149 -3.87 -11.28 -0.48
N GLU A 150 -4.86 -10.38 -0.68
CA GLU A 150 -6.07 -10.63 -1.46
C GLU A 150 -5.78 -10.93 -2.95
N LEU A 151 -4.67 -10.44 -3.45
CA LEU A 151 -4.18 -10.70 -4.81
C LEU A 151 -3.26 -11.93 -4.90
N GLY A 152 -3.06 -12.65 -3.79
CA GLY A 152 -2.25 -13.87 -3.72
C GLY A 152 -0.74 -13.59 -3.74
N VAL A 153 -0.31 -12.45 -3.21
CA VAL A 153 1.10 -12.06 -3.07
C VAL A 153 1.43 -11.87 -1.60
N LEU A 154 2.46 -12.59 -1.12
CA LEU A 154 2.99 -12.40 0.22
C LEU A 154 3.93 -11.19 0.23
N ALA A 155 3.52 -10.15 0.92
CA ALA A 155 4.27 -8.92 1.06
C ALA A 155 4.53 -8.60 2.53
N HIS A 156 5.57 -7.81 2.78
CA HIS A 156 6.00 -7.47 4.14
C HIS A 156 6.57 -6.06 4.23
N ARG A 157 6.80 -5.60 5.47
CA ARG A 157 7.59 -4.43 5.79
C ARG A 157 9.06 -4.81 5.92
N ALA A 158 9.97 -3.97 5.45
CA ALA A 158 11.40 -4.16 5.67
C ALA A 158 11.89 -3.20 6.77
N PRO A 159 12.57 -3.68 7.81
CA PRO A 159 13.07 -2.83 8.89
C PRO A 159 13.94 -1.68 8.37
N GLY A 160 13.63 -0.45 8.78
CA GLY A 160 14.36 0.76 8.37
C GLY A 160 14.12 1.24 6.93
N ARG A 161 13.30 0.55 6.16
CA ARG A 161 13.03 0.87 4.74
C ARG A 161 11.53 1.03 4.49
N ILE A 162 11.06 2.25 4.35
CA ILE A 162 9.64 2.54 4.07
C ILE A 162 9.28 2.01 2.68
N GLY A 163 8.15 1.29 2.61
CA GLY A 163 7.64 0.69 1.38
C GLY A 163 7.10 -0.71 1.60
N ILE A 164 6.61 -1.31 0.54
CA ILE A 164 6.10 -2.68 0.54
C ILE A 164 7.05 -3.55 -0.25
N TRP A 165 7.43 -4.67 0.36
CA TRP A 165 8.48 -5.55 -0.12
C TRP A 165 7.94 -6.95 -0.32
N VAL A 166 8.52 -7.68 -1.26
CA VAL A 166 8.23 -9.08 -1.58
C VAL A 166 9.54 -9.84 -1.76
N GLY A 167 9.50 -11.16 -1.62
CA GLY A 167 10.70 -12.00 -1.63
C GLY A 167 11.45 -11.94 -0.30
N ASP A 168 12.64 -12.51 -0.27
CA ASP A 168 13.54 -12.51 0.88
C ASP A 168 15.01 -12.54 0.43
N GLY A 169 15.91 -12.13 1.32
CA GLY A 169 17.35 -12.14 1.04
C GLY A 169 17.75 -11.39 -0.22
N ALA A 170 18.41 -12.09 -1.16
CA ALA A 170 18.89 -11.52 -2.41
C ALA A 170 17.77 -11.23 -3.42
N ASP A 171 16.62 -11.88 -3.28
CA ASP A 171 15.46 -11.74 -4.17
C ASP A 171 14.45 -10.72 -3.62
N GLU A 172 14.77 -10.04 -2.51
CA GLU A 172 13.88 -9.03 -1.95
C GLU A 172 13.77 -7.83 -2.89
N ALA A 173 12.54 -7.48 -3.26
CA ALA A 173 12.26 -6.37 -4.17
C ALA A 173 11.08 -5.52 -3.71
N LYS A 174 11.13 -4.24 -4.05
CA LYS A 174 10.08 -3.28 -3.70
C LYS A 174 8.95 -3.33 -4.72
N ILE A 175 7.73 -3.63 -4.27
CA ILE A 175 6.52 -3.65 -5.10
C ILE A 175 5.65 -2.39 -4.91
N GLY A 176 5.78 -1.71 -3.78
CA GLY A 176 4.99 -0.51 -3.49
C GLY A 176 5.78 0.55 -2.75
N ALA A 177 5.53 1.80 -3.10
CA ALA A 177 6.09 2.97 -2.45
C ALA A 177 5.01 3.70 -1.64
N LEU A 178 5.43 4.31 -0.53
CA LEU A 178 4.58 5.17 0.28
C LEU A 178 5.27 6.51 0.49
N GLY A 179 4.46 7.56 0.42
CA GLY A 179 4.93 8.89 0.74
C GLY A 179 3.72 9.77 1.04
N VAL A 180 3.70 10.37 2.23
CA VAL A 180 2.57 11.18 2.68
C VAL A 180 3.02 12.58 3.06
N ARG A 181 2.10 13.52 2.93
CA ARG A 181 2.20 14.88 3.48
C ARG A 181 0.99 15.09 4.37
N VAL A 182 1.14 15.84 5.44
CA VAL A 182 0.03 16.22 6.32
C VAL A 182 -0.07 17.73 6.37
N LYS A 183 -1.27 18.26 6.10
CA LYS A 183 -1.56 19.68 6.14
C LYS A 183 -2.76 19.91 7.08
N ARG A 184 -2.55 20.61 8.19
CA ARG A 184 -3.58 20.84 9.22
C ARG A 184 -4.29 19.55 9.65
N TRP A 185 -3.52 18.48 9.85
CA TRP A 185 -3.98 17.13 10.21
C TRP A 185 -4.82 16.40 9.15
N VAL A 186 -4.92 16.90 7.93
CA VAL A 186 -5.45 16.15 6.80
C VAL A 186 -4.29 15.59 5.98
N THR A 187 -4.37 14.32 5.61
CA THR A 187 -3.35 13.63 4.80
C THR A 187 -3.49 13.99 3.32
N LEU A 188 -2.36 14.06 2.62
CA LEU A 188 -2.24 14.19 1.16
C LEU A 188 -1.26 13.12 0.68
N HIS A 189 -1.35 12.76 -0.60
CA HIS A 189 -0.63 11.64 -1.22
C HIS A 189 -1.05 10.31 -0.59
N GLY A 190 -0.17 9.31 -0.57
CA GLY A 190 -0.49 8.00 -0.05
C GLY A 190 0.48 6.95 -0.55
N PHE A 191 0.07 6.12 -1.53
CA PHE A 191 0.85 5.00 -2.01
C PHE A 191 0.91 4.92 -3.54
N ALA A 192 1.87 4.15 -4.04
CA ALA A 192 1.96 3.72 -5.43
C ALA A 192 2.28 2.22 -5.46
N LEU A 193 1.42 1.43 -6.10
CA LEU A 193 1.56 -0.02 -6.26
C LEU A 193 1.92 -0.34 -7.71
N ASN A 194 3.02 -1.03 -7.92
CA ASN A 194 3.43 -1.49 -9.23
C ASN A 194 2.57 -2.69 -9.66
N VAL A 195 1.62 -2.46 -10.57
CA VAL A 195 0.80 -3.52 -11.16
C VAL A 195 1.48 -4.08 -12.40
N ALA A 196 1.72 -3.26 -13.39
CA ALA A 196 2.45 -3.60 -14.62
C ALA A 196 3.11 -2.36 -15.26
N PRO A 197 3.83 -1.50 -14.50
CA PRO A 197 4.54 -0.38 -15.10
C PRO A 197 5.79 -0.86 -15.85
N ASP A 198 6.34 -0.01 -16.70
CA ASP A 198 7.70 -0.22 -17.22
C ASP A 198 8.72 0.03 -16.09
N LEU A 199 9.25 -1.06 -15.54
CA LEU A 199 10.19 -1.03 -14.43
C LEU A 199 11.54 -0.43 -14.79
N SER A 200 11.91 -0.39 -16.10
CA SER A 200 13.16 0.21 -16.55
C SER A 200 13.25 1.71 -16.22
N HIS A 201 12.11 2.38 -16.09
CA HIS A 201 12.03 3.79 -15.74
C HIS A 201 12.51 4.10 -14.30
N PHE A 202 12.48 3.12 -13.41
CA PHE A 202 13.08 3.27 -12.06
C PHE A 202 14.61 3.41 -12.12
N GLY A 203 15.26 2.98 -13.21
CA GLY A 203 16.68 3.23 -13.47
C GLY A 203 17.03 4.72 -13.65
N GLY A 204 16.04 5.59 -13.80
CA GLY A 204 16.21 7.05 -13.82
C GLY A 204 16.46 7.71 -12.46
N ILE A 205 16.39 6.94 -11.38
CA ILE A 205 16.61 7.40 -10.01
C ILE A 205 17.36 6.34 -9.19
N VAL A 206 17.87 6.72 -8.02
CA VAL A 206 18.20 5.76 -6.96
C VAL A 206 16.94 5.55 -6.14
N PRO A 207 16.21 4.43 -6.28
CA PRO A 207 14.94 4.25 -5.60
C PRO A 207 15.12 4.24 -4.09
N CYS A 208 14.49 5.18 -3.38
CA CYS A 208 14.58 5.32 -1.92
C CYS A 208 16.02 5.46 -1.36
N GLY A 209 17.01 5.85 -2.20
CA GLY A 209 18.41 5.96 -1.81
C GLY A 209 19.10 4.62 -1.52
N ILE A 210 18.53 3.50 -1.96
CA ILE A 210 19.08 2.17 -1.74
C ILE A 210 19.21 1.48 -3.11
N ALA A 211 20.43 1.51 -3.65
CA ALA A 211 20.74 0.89 -4.94
C ALA A 211 20.79 -0.65 -4.90
N GLU A 212 20.81 -1.23 -3.69
CA GLU A 212 21.06 -2.67 -3.48
C GLU A 212 19.82 -3.56 -3.68
N TYR A 213 18.62 -2.98 -3.77
CA TYR A 213 17.38 -3.73 -3.88
C TYR A 213 16.63 -3.42 -5.18
N GLY A 214 16.10 -4.48 -5.79
CA GLY A 214 15.31 -4.37 -7.01
C GLY A 214 13.93 -3.72 -6.78
N VAL A 215 13.32 -3.33 -7.89
CA VAL A 215 11.90 -2.97 -7.96
C VAL A 215 11.18 -4.05 -8.75
N THR A 216 9.98 -4.43 -8.31
CA THR A 216 9.15 -5.43 -8.99
C THR A 216 7.72 -4.95 -9.18
N SER A 217 6.89 -5.77 -9.82
CA SER A 217 5.47 -5.51 -10.05
C SER A 217 4.66 -6.80 -9.94
N LEU A 218 3.32 -6.69 -9.87
CA LEU A 218 2.46 -7.86 -9.95
C LEU A 218 2.70 -8.65 -11.24
N ALA A 219 2.91 -7.97 -12.36
CA ALA A 219 3.18 -8.63 -13.64
C ALA A 219 4.48 -9.43 -13.61
N GLU A 220 5.58 -8.91 -13.08
CA GLU A 220 6.85 -9.62 -12.91
C GLU A 220 6.72 -10.85 -11.99
N LEU A 221 5.84 -10.79 -11.01
CA LEU A 221 5.53 -11.92 -10.13
C LEU A 221 4.58 -12.94 -10.78
N GLY A 222 4.29 -12.82 -12.09
CA GLY A 222 3.37 -13.68 -12.82
C GLY A 222 1.89 -13.47 -12.47
N LYS A 223 1.55 -12.35 -11.82
CA LYS A 223 0.19 -11.98 -11.40
C LYS A 223 -0.37 -10.89 -12.31
N GLN A 224 -0.49 -11.16 -13.60
CA GLN A 224 -1.12 -10.23 -14.53
C GLN A 224 -2.60 -10.08 -14.23
N MET A 225 -3.04 -8.84 -14.00
CA MET A 225 -4.45 -8.53 -13.73
C MET A 225 -4.79 -7.09 -14.10
N PRO A 226 -6.08 -6.80 -14.40
CA PRO A 226 -6.50 -5.43 -14.65
C PRO A 226 -6.51 -4.60 -13.36
N LEU A 227 -6.33 -3.28 -13.50
CA LEU A 227 -6.37 -2.34 -12.37
C LEU A 227 -7.69 -2.42 -11.58
N THR A 228 -8.80 -2.71 -12.24
CA THR A 228 -10.11 -2.88 -11.60
C THR A 228 -10.11 -4.01 -10.54
N ARG A 229 -9.31 -5.07 -10.75
CA ARG A 229 -9.15 -6.14 -9.76
C ARG A 229 -8.35 -5.66 -8.54
N VAL A 230 -7.32 -4.84 -8.77
CA VAL A 230 -6.54 -4.20 -7.71
C VAL A 230 -7.42 -3.23 -6.92
N ASP A 231 -8.23 -2.41 -7.61
CA ASP A 231 -9.17 -1.47 -6.99
C ASP A 231 -10.19 -2.18 -6.10
N ALA A 232 -10.69 -3.34 -6.55
CA ALA A 232 -11.60 -4.16 -5.75
C ALA A 232 -10.92 -4.70 -4.47
N ALA A 233 -9.68 -5.18 -4.57
CA ALA A 233 -8.91 -5.67 -3.42
C ALA A 233 -8.60 -4.53 -2.43
N LEU A 234 -8.24 -3.33 -2.93
CA LEU A 234 -8.05 -2.13 -2.11
C LEU A 234 -9.32 -1.78 -1.32
N LYS A 235 -10.49 -1.81 -1.96
CA LYS A 235 -11.76 -1.53 -1.28
C LYS A 235 -12.10 -2.61 -0.24
N GLN A 236 -11.85 -3.87 -0.55
CA GLN A 236 -12.13 -5.01 0.33
C GLN A 236 -11.29 -4.96 1.62
N SER A 237 -10.00 -4.63 1.51
CA SER A 237 -9.07 -4.55 2.64
C SER A 237 -9.05 -3.19 3.37
N PHE A 238 -9.91 -2.23 2.99
CA PHE A 238 -9.88 -0.87 3.51
C PHE A 238 -10.38 -0.73 4.96
N LEU A 239 -11.38 -1.52 5.37
CA LEU A 239 -11.96 -1.37 6.70
C LEU A 239 -11.00 -1.73 7.84
N PRO A 240 -10.17 -2.77 7.75
CA PRO A 240 -9.10 -3.02 8.72
C PRO A 240 -8.13 -1.84 8.87
N PHE A 241 -7.73 -1.22 7.75
CA PHE A 241 -6.91 -0.01 7.76
C PHE A 241 -7.56 1.13 8.56
N LEU A 242 -8.83 1.45 8.31
CA LEU A 242 -9.54 2.48 9.07
C LEU A 242 -9.65 2.17 10.57
N LYS A 243 -9.85 0.91 10.90
CA LYS A 243 -9.90 0.47 12.31
C LYS A 243 -8.56 0.64 13.01
N ALA A 244 -7.45 0.41 12.31
CA ALA A 244 -6.10 0.58 12.83
C ALA A 244 -5.76 2.05 13.14
N LEU A 245 -6.46 3.02 12.52
CA LEU A 245 -6.27 4.46 12.77
C LEU A 245 -7.02 4.99 13.99
N ARG A 246 -7.73 4.15 14.75
CA ARG A 246 -8.40 4.60 15.98
C ARG A 246 -7.41 4.69 17.13
N PRO A 247 -7.47 5.79 17.97
CA PRO A 247 -6.62 5.87 19.14
C PRO A 247 -6.97 4.80 20.20
N PRO A 248 -5.97 4.29 20.97
CA PRO A 248 -4.55 4.45 20.73
C PRO A 248 -4.05 3.41 19.72
N CYS A 249 -3.25 3.82 18.75
CA CYS A 249 -2.41 2.90 17.99
C CYS A 249 -1.43 2.26 18.99
N LYS A 250 -1.66 1.02 19.37
CA LYS A 250 -0.66 0.27 20.13
C LYS A 250 0.39 -0.18 19.15
N GLU A 251 1.61 0.33 19.32
CA GLU A 251 2.79 -0.25 18.69
C GLU A 251 2.86 -1.72 19.12
N SER A 252 2.84 -2.62 18.16
CA SER A 252 3.08 -4.06 18.36
C SER A 252 4.53 -4.37 18.04
#